data_eda77ac8e41fdc00e46c5a5d045d0e19
#
_entry.id   eda77ac8e41fdc00e46c5a5d045d0e19
#
_cell.length_a   1.000
_cell.length_b   1.000
_cell.length_c   1.000
_cell.angle_alpha   90.00
_cell.angle_beta   90.00
_cell.angle_gamma   90.00
#
_symmetry.space_group_name_H-M   'P 1'
#
loop_
_entity.id
_entity.type
_entity.pdbx_description
1 polymer ?
#
loop_
_entity_poly.entity_id
_entity_poly.type
_entity_poly.pdbx_seq_one_letter_code
_entity_poly.pdbx_strand_id
1 'polypeptide(L)'
;MSVKIAPSILSADFAELGAGVEAISTADYVHFDVMDGCFVPNISIGIPVLQSIRKRTALPIDVHLMIVQPERYVDQFCDAGADLVTCHVEADTPEKIHLALDKIHAKGKKAGVVLKPNTRAEAVLPFLDKCDIVLVMTVEPGFGGQKFMADMMPKVSAIRRYIDERNLDCELEVDGGVDAVTCKTCIEAGANVLVAGSAVYKAADIPARIKELRG
;
A
#
# COMPACT_ATOMS: atom_id res chain seq x y z
N MET A 1 3.31 -7.02 -17.61
CA MET A 1 3.15 -5.82 -16.77
C MET A 1 4.50 -5.43 -16.22
N SER A 2 4.80 -4.13 -16.06
CA SER A 2 5.99 -3.68 -15.35
C SER A 2 5.76 -3.78 -13.85
N VAL A 3 6.74 -4.30 -13.09
CA VAL A 3 6.68 -4.36 -11.63
C VAL A 3 7.11 -3.01 -11.05
N LYS A 4 6.34 -2.49 -10.10
CA LYS A 4 6.59 -1.26 -9.36
C LYS A 4 7.00 -1.57 -7.93
N ILE A 5 7.88 -0.74 -7.37
CA ILE A 5 8.34 -0.87 -5.98
C ILE A 5 7.88 0.34 -5.17
N ALA A 6 7.26 0.06 -4.05
CA ALA A 6 6.73 1.02 -3.08
C ALA A 6 7.41 0.83 -1.71
N PRO A 7 8.59 1.43 -1.46
CA PRO A 7 9.23 1.29 -0.16
C PRO A 7 8.37 1.91 0.96
N SER A 8 8.08 1.09 2.00
CA SER A 8 7.36 1.59 3.18
C SER A 8 8.28 2.35 4.11
N ILE A 9 8.02 3.65 4.27
CA ILE A 9 8.76 4.53 5.18
C ILE A 9 8.55 4.21 6.67
N LEU A 10 7.64 3.31 6.99
CA LEU A 10 7.52 2.75 8.34
C LEU A 10 8.83 2.08 8.82
N SER A 11 9.68 1.65 7.87
CA SER A 11 10.99 1.05 8.14
C SER A 11 12.16 2.04 8.08
N ALA A 12 11.91 3.31 7.77
CA ALA A 12 12.92 4.37 7.81
C ALA A 12 13.21 4.83 9.24
N ASP A 13 14.31 5.57 9.44
CA ASP A 13 14.54 6.30 10.68
C ASP A 13 13.61 7.53 10.72
N PHE A 14 12.69 7.57 11.67
CA PHE A 14 11.73 8.67 11.79
C PHE A 14 12.38 9.98 12.22
N ALA A 15 13.56 9.94 12.87
CA ALA A 15 14.31 11.16 13.17
C ALA A 15 14.92 11.80 11.90
N GLU A 16 15.15 10.99 10.85
CA GLU A 16 15.74 11.41 9.57
C GLU A 16 14.84 11.08 8.37
N LEU A 17 13.52 11.14 8.58
CA LEU A 17 12.53 10.66 7.61
C LEU A 17 12.66 11.33 6.22
N GLY A 18 13.01 12.62 6.19
CA GLY A 18 13.27 13.34 4.94
C GLY A 18 14.40 12.72 4.13
N ALA A 19 15.53 12.39 4.76
CA ALA A 19 16.64 11.68 4.11
C ALA A 19 16.23 10.26 3.69
N GLY A 20 15.45 9.57 4.51
CA GLY A 20 14.88 8.26 4.18
C GLY A 20 14.03 8.27 2.91
N VAL A 21 13.21 9.31 2.72
CA VAL A 21 12.39 9.49 1.51
C VAL A 21 13.25 9.81 0.28
N GLU A 22 14.28 10.65 0.43
CA GLU A 22 15.22 10.97 -0.66
C GLU A 22 16.04 9.75 -1.12
N ALA A 23 16.42 8.87 -0.19
CA ALA A 23 17.20 7.67 -0.47
C ALA A 23 16.46 6.68 -1.41
N ILE A 24 15.13 6.70 -1.44
CA ILE A 24 14.31 5.82 -2.28
C ILE A 24 13.86 6.48 -3.59
N SER A 25 14.53 7.54 -4.04
CA SER A 25 14.17 8.33 -5.25
C SER A 25 14.10 7.53 -6.55
N THR A 26 14.65 6.31 -6.60
CA THR A 26 14.59 5.37 -7.74
C THR A 26 13.38 4.43 -7.70
N ALA A 27 12.55 4.52 -6.67
CA ALA A 27 11.30 3.76 -6.53
C ALA A 27 10.16 4.34 -7.40
N ASP A 28 9.01 3.67 -7.40
CA ASP A 28 7.83 4.10 -8.15
C ASP A 28 6.82 4.83 -7.25
N TYR A 29 6.77 4.48 -5.96
CA TYR A 29 5.93 5.08 -4.93
C TYR A 29 6.71 5.29 -3.63
N VAL A 30 6.19 6.16 -2.78
CA VAL A 30 6.49 6.18 -1.34
C VAL A 30 5.30 5.56 -0.62
N HIS A 31 5.45 4.43 0.03
CA HIS A 31 4.37 3.81 0.80
C HIS A 31 4.32 4.38 2.22
N PHE A 32 3.13 4.87 2.62
CA PHE A 32 2.90 5.65 3.83
C PHE A 32 1.85 4.99 4.72
N ASP A 33 2.29 4.20 5.70
CA ASP A 33 1.46 3.42 6.62
C ASP A 33 0.89 4.25 7.76
N VAL A 34 -0.43 4.49 7.76
CA VAL A 34 -1.14 5.23 8.80
C VAL A 34 -1.87 4.28 9.74
N MET A 35 -1.56 4.36 11.03
CA MET A 35 -2.13 3.51 12.07
C MET A 35 -2.69 4.36 13.22
N ASP A 36 -3.90 4.03 13.69
CA ASP A 36 -4.63 4.83 14.69
C ASP A 36 -4.70 4.22 16.11
N GLY A 37 -4.13 3.03 16.29
CA GLY A 37 -4.20 2.31 17.57
C GLY A 37 -5.56 1.67 17.85
N CYS A 38 -6.54 1.80 16.94
CA CYS A 38 -7.87 1.23 17.06
C CYS A 38 -8.10 0.09 16.06
N PHE A 39 -7.82 0.33 14.78
CA PHE A 39 -7.92 -0.69 13.74
C PHE A 39 -6.81 -1.73 13.84
N VAL A 40 -5.61 -1.28 14.24
CA VAL A 40 -4.43 -2.09 14.54
C VAL A 40 -3.84 -1.67 15.90
N PRO A 41 -3.13 -2.57 16.63
CA PRO A 41 -2.60 -2.28 17.96
C PRO A 41 -1.29 -1.47 17.93
N ASN A 42 -1.20 -0.48 17.05
CA ASN A 42 -0.05 0.41 16.91
C ASN A 42 -0.51 1.79 16.43
N ILE A 43 0.27 2.82 16.76
CA ILE A 43 0.11 4.19 16.26
C ILE A 43 1.38 4.53 15.49
N SER A 44 1.25 5.03 14.25
CA SER A 44 2.42 5.34 13.43
C SER A 44 2.55 6.85 13.15
N ILE A 45 2.16 7.28 11.99
CA ILE A 45 2.31 8.63 11.45
C ILE A 45 1.00 9.12 10.85
N GLY A 46 0.88 10.41 10.60
CA GLY A 46 -0.36 11.00 10.10
C GLY A 46 -0.13 12.23 9.24
N ILE A 47 -1.17 13.02 9.07
CA ILE A 47 -1.27 14.15 8.14
C ILE A 47 -0.09 15.15 8.24
N PRO A 48 0.37 15.59 9.43
CA PRO A 48 1.50 16.54 9.50
C PRO A 48 2.81 15.96 8.96
N VAL A 49 3.03 14.64 9.14
CA VAL A 49 4.21 13.95 8.59
C VAL A 49 4.10 13.86 7.07
N LEU A 50 2.91 13.50 6.54
CA LEU A 50 2.65 13.47 5.10
C LEU A 50 2.94 14.82 4.44
N GLN A 51 2.42 15.93 5.01
CA GLN A 51 2.68 17.29 4.52
C GLN A 51 4.18 17.64 4.51
N SER A 52 4.93 17.13 5.47
CA SER A 52 6.37 17.37 5.58
C SER A 52 7.16 16.61 4.51
N ILE A 53 6.88 15.31 4.33
CA ILE A 53 7.59 14.47 3.36
C ILE A 53 7.20 14.79 1.92
N ARG A 54 5.97 15.25 1.66
CA ARG A 54 5.54 15.67 0.32
C ARG A 54 6.48 16.69 -0.30
N LYS A 55 7.07 17.56 0.51
CA LYS A 55 8.02 18.59 0.08
C LYS A 55 9.42 18.04 -0.27
N ARG A 56 9.69 16.78 0.09
CA ARG A 56 11.00 16.13 -0.05
C ARG A 56 11.07 15.14 -1.21
N THR A 57 9.96 14.89 -1.90
CA THR A 57 9.92 13.94 -3.01
C THR A 57 8.94 14.38 -4.09
N ALA A 58 9.24 14.01 -5.35
CA ALA A 58 8.31 14.11 -6.47
C ALA A 58 7.61 12.76 -6.75
N LEU A 59 8.04 11.67 -6.08
CA LEU A 59 7.40 10.36 -6.23
C LEU A 59 5.94 10.42 -5.78
N PRO A 60 5.02 9.70 -6.43
CA PRO A 60 3.67 9.53 -5.92
C PRO A 60 3.70 8.93 -4.50
N ILE A 61 2.86 9.46 -3.61
CA ILE A 61 2.72 8.94 -2.24
C ILE A 61 1.45 8.10 -2.17
N ASP A 62 1.64 6.82 -1.89
CA ASP A 62 0.63 5.82 -1.66
C ASP A 62 0.35 5.73 -0.16
N VAL A 63 -0.82 6.22 0.27
CA VAL A 63 -1.23 6.27 1.67
C VAL A 63 -2.12 5.09 2.00
N HIS A 64 -1.61 4.20 2.84
CA HIS A 64 -2.32 3.01 3.34
C HIS A 64 -2.94 3.31 4.70
N LEU A 65 -4.28 3.37 4.75
CA LEU A 65 -5.03 3.72 5.97
C LEU A 65 -5.44 2.48 6.76
N MET A 66 -4.66 2.14 7.78
CA MET A 66 -4.99 1.15 8.82
C MET A 66 -5.69 1.85 9.99
N ILE A 67 -6.83 2.47 9.72
CA ILE A 67 -7.62 3.27 10.68
C ILE A 67 -9.09 2.90 10.62
N VAL A 68 -9.82 3.09 11.73
CA VAL A 68 -11.28 2.97 11.72
C VAL A 68 -11.92 4.17 11.03
N GLN A 69 -13.06 3.95 10.35
CA GLN A 69 -13.85 4.99 9.69
C GLN A 69 -13.02 5.90 8.76
N PRO A 70 -12.27 5.34 7.78
CA PRO A 70 -11.35 6.11 6.92
C PRO A 70 -12.06 7.21 6.12
N GLU A 71 -13.34 7.05 5.80
CA GLU A 71 -14.17 8.03 5.10
C GLU A 71 -14.13 9.43 5.74
N ARG A 72 -13.89 9.52 7.05
CA ARG A 72 -13.78 10.79 7.79
C ARG A 72 -12.49 11.56 7.51
N TYR A 73 -11.45 10.89 6.99
CA TYR A 73 -10.08 11.41 6.90
C TYR A 73 -9.53 11.48 5.49
N VAL A 74 -10.09 10.74 4.52
CA VAL A 74 -9.54 10.65 3.15
C VAL A 74 -9.38 12.01 2.47
N ASP A 75 -10.31 12.94 2.66
CA ASP A 75 -10.20 14.31 2.12
C ASP A 75 -8.93 15.01 2.64
N GLN A 76 -8.65 14.88 3.94
CA GLN A 76 -7.50 15.52 4.59
C GLN A 76 -6.17 14.91 4.13
N PHE A 77 -6.13 13.58 3.91
CA PHE A 77 -4.94 12.92 3.37
C PHE A 77 -4.69 13.33 1.91
N CYS A 78 -5.73 13.42 1.08
CA CYS A 78 -5.62 13.92 -0.29
C CYS A 78 -5.09 15.36 -0.33
N ASP A 79 -5.64 16.25 0.50
CA ASP A 79 -5.23 17.64 0.60
C ASP A 79 -3.81 17.82 1.16
N ALA A 80 -3.35 16.86 2.00
CA ALA A 80 -1.99 16.84 2.55
C ALA A 80 -0.92 16.37 1.55
N GLY A 81 -1.32 15.83 0.39
CA GLY A 81 -0.39 15.46 -0.67
C GLY A 81 -0.32 13.98 -1.00
N ALA A 82 -1.30 13.16 -0.57
CA ALA A 82 -1.47 11.80 -1.08
C ALA A 82 -1.80 11.84 -2.57
N ASP A 83 -1.24 10.90 -3.34
CA ASP A 83 -1.56 10.69 -4.75
C ASP A 83 -2.45 9.46 -4.94
N LEU A 84 -2.37 8.53 -4.01
CA LEU A 84 -3.14 7.33 -3.90
C LEU A 84 -3.53 7.12 -2.43
N VAL A 85 -4.77 6.71 -2.16
CA VAL A 85 -5.23 6.37 -0.79
C VAL A 85 -5.95 5.03 -0.82
N THR A 86 -5.53 4.11 0.04
CA THR A 86 -6.14 2.79 0.19
C THR A 86 -6.79 2.64 1.56
N CYS A 87 -7.99 2.03 1.59
CA CYS A 87 -8.79 1.82 2.79
C CYS A 87 -9.09 0.32 2.97
N HIS A 88 -8.93 -0.19 4.19
CA HIS A 88 -9.32 -1.56 4.49
C HIS A 88 -10.83 -1.77 4.36
N VAL A 89 -11.24 -2.86 3.69
CA VAL A 89 -12.67 -3.23 3.58
C VAL A 89 -13.28 -3.58 4.93
N GLU A 90 -12.45 -3.90 5.92
CA GLU A 90 -12.85 -4.23 7.30
C GLU A 90 -12.95 -2.98 8.21
N ALA A 91 -12.58 -1.80 7.73
CA ALA A 91 -12.48 -0.60 8.54
C ALA A 91 -13.80 0.13 8.77
N ASP A 92 -14.81 -0.14 7.94
CA ASP A 92 -16.16 0.42 8.04
C ASP A 92 -17.16 -0.44 7.23
N THR A 93 -18.42 0.01 7.16
CA THR A 93 -19.43 -0.65 6.31
C THR A 93 -19.09 -0.48 4.82
N PRO A 94 -19.55 -1.41 3.95
CA PRO A 94 -19.29 -1.31 2.51
C PRO A 94 -19.71 0.04 1.90
N GLU A 95 -20.84 0.60 2.34
CA GLU A 95 -21.36 1.89 1.87
C GLU A 95 -20.39 3.04 2.21
N LYS A 96 -19.77 2.98 3.40
CA LYS A 96 -18.79 3.97 3.85
C LYS A 96 -17.46 3.83 3.12
N ILE A 97 -17.04 2.60 2.81
CA ILE A 97 -15.84 2.38 1.98
C ILE A 97 -16.09 2.90 0.56
N HIS A 98 -17.25 2.62 -0.07
CA HIS A 98 -17.60 3.22 -1.37
C HIS A 98 -17.57 4.75 -1.32
N LEU A 99 -18.11 5.35 -0.25
CA LEU A 99 -18.09 6.80 -0.08
C LEU A 99 -16.65 7.35 0.05
N ALA A 100 -15.76 6.62 0.74
CA ALA A 100 -14.34 6.98 0.83
C ALA A 100 -13.68 6.99 -0.56
N LEU A 101 -13.89 5.95 -1.37
CA LEU A 101 -13.37 5.88 -2.75
C LEU A 101 -13.88 7.05 -3.60
N ASP A 102 -15.18 7.34 -3.55
CA ASP A 102 -15.79 8.45 -4.29
C ASP A 102 -15.20 9.82 -3.88
N LYS A 103 -14.95 10.04 -2.59
CA LYS A 103 -14.31 11.26 -2.07
C LYS A 103 -12.87 11.40 -2.57
N ILE A 104 -12.09 10.32 -2.56
CA ILE A 104 -10.71 10.32 -3.06
C ILE A 104 -10.70 10.69 -4.56
N HIS A 105 -11.56 10.07 -5.36
CA HIS A 105 -11.69 10.38 -6.78
C HIS A 105 -12.17 11.82 -7.03
N ALA A 106 -13.08 12.35 -6.21
CA ALA A 106 -13.52 13.75 -6.29
C ALA A 106 -12.37 14.76 -6.07
N LYS A 107 -11.31 14.34 -5.37
CA LYS A 107 -10.05 15.10 -5.22
C LYS A 107 -9.08 14.89 -6.38
N GLY A 108 -9.45 14.13 -7.41
CA GLY A 108 -8.56 13.79 -8.54
C GLY A 108 -7.40 12.86 -8.15
N LYS A 109 -7.57 12.07 -7.08
CA LYS A 109 -6.58 11.13 -6.58
C LYS A 109 -6.99 9.69 -6.90
N LYS A 110 -6.01 8.78 -6.90
CA LYS A 110 -6.25 7.35 -7.05
C LYS A 110 -6.79 6.75 -5.75
N ALA A 111 -7.71 5.81 -5.89
CA ALA A 111 -8.36 5.15 -4.76
C ALA A 111 -8.21 3.64 -4.82
N GLY A 112 -8.14 3.01 -3.66
CA GLY A 112 -8.06 1.56 -3.59
C GLY A 112 -8.59 0.98 -2.29
N VAL A 113 -8.72 -0.34 -2.29
CA VAL A 113 -9.12 -1.12 -1.12
C VAL A 113 -8.02 -2.08 -0.68
N VAL A 114 -8.02 -2.38 0.61
CA VAL A 114 -7.08 -3.30 1.25
C VAL A 114 -7.85 -4.42 1.92
N LEU A 115 -7.29 -5.63 1.96
CA LEU A 115 -7.84 -6.74 2.72
C LEU A 115 -6.80 -7.41 3.62
N LYS A 116 -7.23 -7.74 4.85
CA LYS A 116 -6.42 -8.47 5.84
C LYS A 116 -6.19 -9.93 5.41
N PRO A 117 -5.17 -10.63 6.00
CA PRO A 117 -4.93 -12.04 5.70
C PRO A 117 -6.15 -12.93 5.88
N ASN A 118 -6.94 -12.72 6.93
CA ASN A 118 -8.12 -13.53 7.23
C ASN A 118 -9.37 -13.18 6.41
N THR A 119 -9.35 -12.09 5.63
CA THR A 119 -10.45 -11.68 4.77
C THR A 119 -10.34 -12.36 3.40
N ARG A 120 -11.44 -12.93 2.93
CA ARG A 120 -11.48 -13.66 1.65
C ARG A 120 -11.40 -12.69 0.47
N ALA A 121 -10.86 -13.16 -0.66
CA ALA A 121 -10.71 -12.36 -1.88
C ALA A 121 -12.03 -11.74 -2.36
N GLU A 122 -13.14 -12.46 -2.18
CA GLU A 122 -14.46 -12.01 -2.62
C GLU A 122 -14.92 -10.70 -1.94
N ALA A 123 -14.35 -10.36 -0.77
CA ALA A 123 -14.71 -9.14 -0.04
C ALA A 123 -14.36 -7.85 -0.80
N VAL A 124 -13.35 -7.88 -1.70
CA VAL A 124 -12.97 -6.69 -2.48
C VAL A 124 -13.70 -6.59 -3.82
N LEU A 125 -14.29 -7.68 -4.32
CA LEU A 125 -14.90 -7.71 -5.66
C LEU A 125 -15.98 -6.61 -5.90
N PRO A 126 -16.82 -6.26 -4.90
CA PRO A 126 -17.80 -5.18 -5.08
C PRO A 126 -17.19 -3.80 -5.31
N PHE A 127 -15.91 -3.60 -4.98
CA PHE A 127 -15.23 -2.31 -5.04
C PHE A 127 -14.36 -2.15 -6.30
N LEU A 128 -13.97 -3.26 -6.96
CA LEU A 128 -12.93 -3.29 -7.99
C LEU A 128 -13.20 -2.38 -9.19
N ASP A 129 -14.46 -2.19 -9.57
CA ASP A 129 -14.85 -1.30 -10.70
C ASP A 129 -14.56 0.19 -10.39
N LYS A 130 -14.28 0.51 -9.11
CA LYS A 130 -13.91 1.85 -8.63
C LYS A 130 -12.47 1.93 -8.14
N CYS A 131 -11.71 0.85 -8.20
CA CYS A 131 -10.35 0.82 -7.65
C CYS A 131 -9.30 1.03 -8.73
N ASP A 132 -8.37 1.92 -8.48
CA ASP A 132 -7.12 2.05 -9.24
C ASP A 132 -6.07 1.03 -8.75
N ILE A 133 -6.23 0.54 -7.52
CA ILE A 133 -5.35 -0.45 -6.89
C ILE A 133 -6.10 -1.29 -5.86
N VAL A 134 -5.68 -2.55 -5.71
CA VAL A 134 -6.06 -3.42 -4.58
C VAL A 134 -4.81 -3.87 -3.87
N LEU A 135 -4.76 -3.71 -2.55
CA LEU A 135 -3.66 -4.16 -1.71
C LEU A 135 -4.06 -5.41 -0.93
N VAL A 136 -3.27 -6.46 -1.08
CA VAL A 136 -3.39 -7.71 -0.30
C VAL A 136 -2.32 -7.72 0.78
N MET A 137 -2.74 -7.74 2.06
CA MET A 137 -1.81 -7.92 3.16
C MET A 137 -1.23 -9.33 3.14
N THR A 138 0.10 -9.42 3.18
CA THR A 138 0.87 -10.67 3.28
C THR A 138 1.54 -10.83 4.65
N VAL A 139 1.09 -10.02 5.60
CA VAL A 139 1.32 -10.08 7.06
C VAL A 139 0.07 -9.55 7.77
N GLU A 140 -0.06 -9.77 9.08
CA GLU A 140 -1.08 -9.04 9.85
C GLU A 140 -0.71 -7.54 9.93
N PRO A 141 -1.64 -6.63 9.59
CA PRO A 141 -1.34 -5.19 9.62
C PRO A 141 -1.05 -4.72 11.05
N GLY A 142 -0.16 -3.70 11.17
CA GLY A 142 0.16 -3.06 12.45
C GLY A 142 1.64 -2.95 12.80
N PHE A 143 2.51 -3.81 12.26
CA PHE A 143 3.95 -3.78 12.53
C PHE A 143 4.77 -4.12 11.29
N GLY A 144 5.90 -3.44 11.11
CA GLY A 144 6.86 -3.77 10.08
C GLY A 144 7.74 -4.98 10.41
N GLY A 145 8.43 -5.52 9.41
CA GLY A 145 9.46 -6.57 9.57
C GLY A 145 8.93 -7.97 9.92
N GLN A 146 7.65 -8.24 9.70
CA GLN A 146 7.04 -9.53 9.91
C GLN A 146 7.41 -10.55 8.82
N LYS A 147 7.23 -11.84 9.12
CA LYS A 147 7.46 -12.93 8.18
C LYS A 147 6.36 -12.99 7.13
N PHE A 148 6.76 -13.11 5.87
CA PHE A 148 5.87 -13.26 4.72
C PHE A 148 4.93 -14.46 4.85
N MET A 149 3.65 -14.26 4.54
CA MET A 149 2.60 -15.27 4.55
C MET A 149 2.36 -15.77 3.11
N ALA A 150 3.08 -16.82 2.71
CA ALA A 150 3.00 -17.37 1.35
C ALA A 150 1.61 -17.96 1.00
N ASP A 151 0.83 -18.33 2.01
CA ASP A 151 -0.55 -18.80 1.88
C ASP A 151 -1.54 -17.71 1.40
N MET A 152 -1.10 -16.45 1.30
CA MET A 152 -1.86 -15.37 0.68
C MET A 152 -1.78 -15.39 -0.86
N MET A 153 -0.84 -16.09 -1.47
CA MET A 153 -0.66 -16.08 -2.94
C MET A 153 -1.87 -16.59 -3.74
N PRO A 154 -2.61 -17.64 -3.31
CA PRO A 154 -3.86 -17.99 -3.97
C PRO A 154 -4.89 -16.86 -4.01
N LYS A 155 -4.94 -16.01 -2.95
CA LYS A 155 -5.79 -14.83 -2.89
C LYS A 155 -5.35 -13.78 -3.92
N VAL A 156 -4.05 -13.50 -3.99
CA VAL A 156 -3.47 -12.58 -5.00
C VAL A 156 -3.82 -13.06 -6.41
N SER A 157 -3.62 -14.35 -6.71
CA SER A 157 -3.94 -14.91 -8.03
C SER A 157 -5.44 -14.88 -8.37
N ALA A 158 -6.31 -15.04 -7.37
CA ALA A 158 -7.76 -14.95 -7.58
C ALA A 158 -8.19 -13.53 -7.95
N ILE A 159 -7.64 -12.51 -7.26
CA ILE A 159 -7.93 -11.09 -7.54
C ILE A 159 -7.34 -10.69 -8.90
N ARG A 160 -6.10 -11.11 -9.24
CA ARG A 160 -5.49 -10.85 -10.55
C ARG A 160 -6.36 -11.39 -11.68
N ARG A 161 -6.81 -12.63 -11.57
CA ARG A 161 -7.70 -13.24 -12.56
C ARG A 161 -8.97 -12.43 -12.75
N TYR A 162 -9.61 -11.97 -11.69
CA TYR A 162 -10.82 -11.16 -11.76
C TYR A 162 -10.57 -9.84 -12.49
N ILE A 163 -9.45 -9.16 -12.17
CA ILE A 163 -9.03 -7.91 -12.82
C ILE A 163 -8.84 -8.15 -14.34
N ASP A 164 -8.12 -9.21 -14.70
CA ASP A 164 -7.79 -9.52 -16.10
C ASP A 164 -9.05 -9.94 -16.89
N GLU A 165 -9.91 -10.80 -16.33
CA GLU A 165 -11.16 -11.25 -16.97
C GLU A 165 -12.14 -10.09 -17.27
N ARG A 166 -12.07 -9.03 -16.49
CA ARG A 166 -12.92 -7.83 -16.66
C ARG A 166 -12.22 -6.67 -17.35
N ASN A 167 -10.95 -6.83 -17.69
CA ASN A 167 -10.10 -5.78 -18.28
C ASN A 167 -10.10 -4.49 -17.45
N LEU A 168 -10.02 -4.61 -16.11
CA LEU A 168 -9.97 -3.46 -15.21
C LEU A 168 -8.58 -2.84 -15.24
N ASP A 169 -8.52 -1.50 -15.28
CA ASP A 169 -7.27 -0.75 -15.11
C ASP A 169 -6.97 -0.59 -13.59
N CYS A 170 -6.63 -1.70 -12.96
CA CYS A 170 -6.44 -1.79 -11.51
C CYS A 170 -5.10 -2.50 -11.21
N GLU A 171 -4.24 -1.85 -10.45
CA GLU A 171 -2.99 -2.42 -9.95
C GLU A 171 -3.27 -3.41 -8.82
N LEU A 172 -2.42 -4.41 -8.69
CA LEU A 172 -2.49 -5.38 -7.59
C LEU A 172 -1.22 -5.32 -6.77
N GLU A 173 -1.38 -4.83 -5.56
CA GLU A 173 -0.31 -4.59 -4.61
C GLU A 173 -0.27 -5.67 -3.53
N VAL A 174 0.93 -5.94 -3.01
CA VAL A 174 1.15 -6.77 -1.83
C VAL A 174 1.99 -6.02 -0.81
N ASP A 175 1.62 -6.14 0.46
CA ASP A 175 2.36 -5.55 1.57
C ASP A 175 2.58 -6.56 2.70
N GLY A 176 3.85 -6.74 3.03
CA GLY A 176 4.30 -7.53 4.18
C GLY A 176 5.32 -8.61 3.84
N GLY A 177 6.52 -8.51 4.41
CA GLY A 177 7.57 -9.51 4.28
C GLY A 177 8.16 -9.66 2.88
N VAL A 178 8.02 -8.63 2.03
CA VAL A 178 8.58 -8.64 0.67
C VAL A 178 10.08 -8.36 0.73
N ASP A 179 10.86 -9.26 0.14
CA ASP A 179 12.31 -9.21 0.00
C ASP A 179 12.77 -9.77 -1.36
N ALA A 180 14.07 -9.92 -1.59
CA ALA A 180 14.66 -10.43 -2.84
C ALA A 180 14.26 -11.89 -3.19
N VAL A 181 13.75 -12.64 -2.23
CA VAL A 181 13.26 -14.02 -2.44
C VAL A 181 11.75 -14.02 -2.67
N THR A 182 11.00 -13.40 -1.77
CA THR A 182 9.53 -13.43 -1.76
C THR A 182 8.92 -12.58 -2.87
N CYS A 183 9.63 -11.55 -3.39
CA CYS A 183 9.17 -10.72 -4.51
C CYS A 183 8.80 -11.56 -5.74
N LYS A 184 9.59 -12.60 -6.06
CA LYS A 184 9.33 -13.49 -7.20
C LYS A 184 8.00 -14.23 -7.05
N THR A 185 7.74 -14.77 -5.85
CA THR A 185 6.49 -15.45 -5.52
C THR A 185 5.28 -14.51 -5.66
N CYS A 186 5.43 -13.25 -5.24
CA CYS A 186 4.38 -12.23 -5.39
C CYS A 186 4.10 -11.92 -6.87
N ILE A 187 5.15 -11.72 -7.67
CA ILE A 187 5.05 -11.45 -9.12
C ILE A 187 4.41 -12.63 -9.86
N GLU A 188 4.85 -13.85 -9.57
CA GLU A 188 4.28 -15.09 -10.15
C GLU A 188 2.79 -15.25 -9.80
N ALA A 189 2.37 -14.81 -8.62
CA ALA A 189 0.97 -14.81 -8.22
C ALA A 189 0.14 -13.70 -8.91
N GLY A 190 0.79 -12.73 -9.58
CA GLY A 190 0.14 -11.68 -10.37
C GLY A 190 0.19 -10.29 -9.73
N ALA A 191 0.90 -10.08 -8.63
CA ALA A 191 1.14 -8.74 -8.10
C ALA A 191 2.04 -7.93 -9.04
N ASN A 192 1.73 -6.64 -9.20
CA ASN A 192 2.54 -5.71 -10.00
C ASN A 192 3.01 -4.47 -9.22
N VAL A 193 2.60 -4.33 -7.95
CA VAL A 193 3.14 -3.37 -7.00
C VAL A 193 3.60 -4.11 -5.75
N LEU A 194 4.84 -3.86 -5.30
CA LEU A 194 5.46 -4.55 -4.18
C LEU A 194 5.85 -3.55 -3.09
N VAL A 195 5.21 -3.64 -1.93
CA VAL A 195 5.61 -2.86 -0.76
C VAL A 195 6.74 -3.58 -0.04
N ALA A 196 7.89 -2.91 0.08
CA ALA A 196 9.07 -3.45 0.76
C ALA A 196 9.63 -2.43 1.75
N GLY A 197 9.58 -2.75 3.03
CA GLY A 197 10.10 -1.89 4.10
C GLY A 197 11.56 -2.21 4.44
N SER A 198 11.75 -3.06 5.43
CA SER A 198 13.08 -3.40 5.97
C SER A 198 14.06 -3.98 4.93
N ALA A 199 13.57 -4.68 3.91
CA ALA A 199 14.39 -5.20 2.83
C ALA A 199 15.06 -4.09 2.01
N VAL A 200 14.43 -2.91 1.92
CA VAL A 200 14.97 -1.72 1.26
C VAL A 200 15.82 -0.90 2.22
N TYR A 201 15.26 -0.48 3.36
CA TYR A 201 15.92 0.47 4.26
C TYR A 201 17.14 -0.09 5.01
N LYS A 202 17.27 -1.43 5.12
CA LYS A 202 18.48 -2.06 5.70
C LYS A 202 19.50 -2.49 4.64
N ALA A 203 19.25 -2.24 3.36
CA ALA A 203 20.19 -2.55 2.30
C ALA A 203 21.39 -1.58 2.31
N ALA A 204 22.59 -2.10 2.04
CA ALA A 204 23.79 -1.27 1.91
C ALA A 204 23.72 -0.34 0.67
N ASP A 205 22.99 -0.76 -0.36
CA ASP A 205 22.72 0.01 -1.59
C ASP A 205 21.22 -0.04 -1.88
N ILE A 206 20.51 1.03 -1.51
CA ILE A 206 19.05 1.13 -1.67
C ILE A 206 18.63 1.11 -3.16
N PRO A 207 19.22 1.90 -4.07
CA PRO A 207 18.91 1.83 -5.49
C PRO A 207 19.10 0.45 -6.11
N ALA A 208 20.20 -0.23 -5.79
CA ALA A 208 20.44 -1.59 -6.26
C ALA A 208 19.39 -2.58 -5.74
N ARG A 209 18.98 -2.44 -4.47
CA ARG A 209 17.92 -3.27 -3.88
C ARG A 209 16.58 -3.04 -4.55
N ILE A 210 16.19 -1.81 -4.80
CA ILE A 210 14.94 -1.46 -5.50
C ILE A 210 14.95 -2.09 -6.91
N LYS A 211 16.06 -2.02 -7.61
CA LYS A 211 16.22 -2.66 -8.92
C LYS A 211 16.10 -4.18 -8.85
N GLU A 212 16.72 -4.82 -7.85
CA GLU A 212 16.65 -6.27 -7.63
C GLU A 212 15.22 -6.75 -7.38
N LEU A 213 14.41 -6.00 -6.61
CA LEU A 213 13.04 -6.34 -6.31
C LEU A 213 12.10 -6.27 -7.53
N ARG A 214 12.48 -5.54 -8.58
CA ARG A 214 11.70 -5.48 -9.83
C ARG A 214 11.84 -6.73 -10.72
N GLY A 215 12.89 -7.53 -10.53
CA GLY A 215 13.22 -8.73 -11.31
C GLY A 215 14.27 -8.46 -12.38
#